data_c4168914730ae578a178dfdb0427c48c
#
_entry.id   c4168914730ae578a178dfdb0427c48c
#
_cell.length_a   1.000
_cell.length_b   1.000
_cell.length_c   1.000
_cell.angle_alpha   90.00
_cell.angle_beta   90.00
_cell.angle_gamma   90.00
#
_symmetry.space_group_name_H-M   'P 1'
#
loop_
_entity.id
_entity.type
_entity.pdbx_description
1 polymer ?
#
loop_
_entity_poly.entity_id
_entity_poly.type
_entity_poly.pdbx_seq_one_letter_code
_entity_poly.pdbx_strand_id
1 'polypeptide(L)'
;MQEAAKRWRADGKPGHVINIVANVERGMPQAAHTCAARAGVIYLSKTVATEWAPHNIRVNCIGPGVIETEGFRMYPEEALARFHKANPLKMRGNAWDVAEAIAYLASPAGRFINGDLMIIDGGQAQWGVIWPAGMPDYFSEDGAA
;
A
#
# COMPACT_ATOMS: atom_id res chain seq x y z
N MET A 1 -4.98 1.47 16.09
CA MET A 1 -5.83 0.35 15.68
C MET A 1 -6.47 -0.34 16.88
N GLN A 2 -5.71 -0.94 17.80
CA GLN A 2 -6.25 -1.67 18.97
C GLN A 2 -7.20 -0.84 19.84
N GLU A 3 -6.86 0.40 20.16
CA GLU A 3 -7.71 1.27 21.01
C GLU A 3 -9.05 1.62 20.32
N ALA A 4 -9.04 1.82 19.01
CA ALA A 4 -10.28 2.02 18.26
C ALA A 4 -11.19 0.77 18.34
N ALA A 5 -10.62 -0.41 18.15
CA ALA A 5 -11.35 -1.67 18.25
C ALA A 5 -11.94 -1.90 19.66
N LYS A 6 -11.18 -1.62 20.72
CA LYS A 6 -11.68 -1.69 22.10
C LYS A 6 -12.90 -0.78 22.31
N ARG A 7 -12.82 0.46 21.79
CA ARG A 7 -13.90 1.43 21.92
C ARG A 7 -15.15 1.00 21.16
N TRP A 8 -15.00 0.56 19.89
CA TRP A 8 -16.14 0.07 19.11
C TRP A 8 -16.82 -1.14 19.76
N ARG A 9 -16.02 -2.07 20.32
CA ARG A 9 -16.57 -3.22 21.07
C ARG A 9 -17.33 -2.78 22.31
N ALA A 10 -16.79 -1.85 23.09
CA ALA A 10 -17.44 -1.34 24.31
C ALA A 10 -18.77 -0.62 23.98
N ASP A 11 -18.79 0.11 22.87
CA ASP A 11 -19.95 0.85 22.41
C ASP A 11 -20.98 -0.02 21.64
N GLY A 12 -20.66 -1.30 21.35
CA GLY A 12 -21.49 -2.17 20.51
C GLY A 12 -21.63 -1.68 19.07
N LYS A 13 -20.66 -0.90 18.56
CA LYS A 13 -20.68 -0.28 17.24
C LYS A 13 -19.79 -1.05 16.24
N PRO A 14 -20.21 -1.13 14.97
CA PRO A 14 -19.34 -1.64 13.93
C PRO A 14 -18.15 -0.71 13.72
N GLY A 15 -17.04 -1.26 13.22
CA GLY A 15 -15.84 -0.50 12.91
C GLY A 15 -15.19 -0.94 11.62
N HIS A 16 -14.37 -0.06 11.06
CA HIS A 16 -13.51 -0.43 9.93
C HIS A 16 -12.16 0.26 10.02
N VAL A 17 -11.11 -0.53 10.04
CA VAL A 17 -9.73 -0.06 9.96
C VAL A 17 -9.24 -0.26 8.53
N ILE A 18 -8.68 0.78 7.94
CA ILE A 18 -8.02 0.72 6.64
C ILE A 18 -6.59 1.22 6.82
N ASN A 19 -5.63 0.31 6.77
CA ASN A 19 -4.22 0.63 6.90
C ASN A 19 -3.63 0.95 5.53
N ILE A 20 -3.02 2.13 5.39
CA ILE A 20 -2.24 2.46 4.19
C ILE A 20 -0.84 1.92 4.37
N VAL A 21 -0.47 1.00 3.50
CA VAL A 21 0.84 0.34 3.53
C VAL A 21 1.67 0.73 2.30
N ALA A 22 2.15 -0.21 1.54
CA ALA A 22 2.77 -0.04 0.23
C ALA A 22 2.61 -1.36 -0.54
N ASN A 23 2.75 -1.30 -1.84
CA ASN A 23 2.93 -2.52 -2.62
C ASN A 23 4.33 -3.08 -2.36
N VAL A 24 4.41 -4.15 -1.56
CA VAL A 24 5.68 -4.81 -1.18
C VAL A 24 5.78 -6.24 -1.69
N GLU A 25 4.86 -6.67 -2.55
CA GLU A 25 4.78 -8.07 -3.02
C GLU A 25 6.05 -8.53 -3.74
N ARG A 26 6.68 -7.64 -4.49
CA ARG A 26 7.94 -7.92 -5.21
C ARG A 26 9.20 -7.47 -4.43
N GLY A 27 9.00 -6.96 -3.22
CA GLY A 27 10.03 -6.26 -2.49
C GLY A 27 10.28 -4.85 -3.04
N MET A 28 11.07 -4.09 -2.29
CA MET A 28 11.52 -2.75 -2.68
C MET A 28 13.03 -2.70 -2.44
N PRO A 29 13.84 -2.94 -3.47
CA PRO A 29 15.30 -2.85 -3.34
C PRO A 29 15.73 -1.52 -2.72
N GLN A 30 16.74 -1.54 -1.85
CA GLN A 30 17.22 -0.42 -1.02
C GLN A 30 16.26 0.06 0.07
N ALA A 31 15.06 -0.53 0.19
CA ALA A 31 14.07 -0.19 1.21
C ALA A 31 13.61 -1.42 2.03
N ALA A 32 14.53 -2.33 2.37
CA ALA A 32 14.23 -3.57 3.10
C ALA A 32 13.49 -3.32 4.43
N HIS A 33 13.86 -2.27 5.17
CA HIS A 33 13.17 -1.87 6.39
C HIS A 33 11.70 -1.48 6.16
N THR A 34 11.41 -0.80 5.05
CA THR A 34 10.04 -0.45 4.65
C THR A 34 9.25 -1.71 4.31
N CYS A 35 9.83 -2.64 3.55
CA CYS A 35 9.19 -3.92 3.23
C CYS A 35 8.84 -4.70 4.48
N ALA A 36 9.79 -4.85 5.41
CA ALA A 36 9.56 -5.55 6.67
C ALA A 36 8.43 -4.92 7.49
N ALA A 37 8.45 -3.59 7.66
CA ALA A 37 7.43 -2.86 8.40
C ALA A 37 6.04 -3.00 7.76
N ARG A 38 5.93 -2.83 6.45
CA ARG A 38 4.64 -2.91 5.73
C ARG A 38 4.11 -4.34 5.67
N ALA A 39 4.96 -5.33 5.44
CA ALA A 39 4.58 -6.74 5.51
C ALA A 39 4.05 -7.10 6.90
N GLY A 40 4.70 -6.63 7.97
CA GLY A 40 4.21 -6.80 9.34
C GLY A 40 2.81 -6.24 9.55
N VAL A 41 2.53 -5.03 9.06
CA VAL A 41 1.19 -4.43 9.13
C VAL A 41 0.17 -5.23 8.33
N ILE A 42 0.52 -5.71 7.13
CA ILE A 42 -0.37 -6.51 6.28
C ILE A 42 -0.78 -7.80 7.00
N TYR A 43 0.19 -8.56 7.53
CA TYR A 43 -0.11 -9.82 8.22
C TYR A 43 -0.82 -9.60 9.55
N LEU A 44 -0.46 -8.56 10.31
CA LEU A 44 -1.22 -8.15 11.50
C LEU A 44 -2.67 -7.86 11.15
N SER A 45 -2.91 -7.11 10.07
CA SER A 45 -4.26 -6.76 9.62
C SER A 45 -5.09 -7.99 9.27
N LYS A 46 -4.51 -8.97 8.57
CA LYS A 46 -5.17 -10.25 8.26
C LYS A 46 -5.56 -11.01 9.52
N THR A 47 -4.67 -11.06 10.51
CA THR A 47 -4.90 -11.74 11.79
C THR A 47 -6.05 -11.09 12.54
N VAL A 48 -5.96 -9.80 12.80
CA VAL A 48 -6.99 -9.11 13.60
C VAL A 48 -8.31 -8.93 12.86
N ALA A 49 -8.32 -8.97 11.52
CA ALA A 49 -9.55 -9.00 10.74
C ALA A 49 -10.41 -10.22 11.08
N THR A 50 -9.78 -11.37 11.29
CA THR A 50 -10.46 -12.59 11.73
C THR A 50 -10.87 -12.52 13.20
N GLU A 51 -9.99 -12.07 14.08
CA GLU A 51 -10.23 -11.98 15.52
C GLU A 51 -11.36 -11.00 15.88
N TRP A 52 -11.50 -9.90 15.11
CA TRP A 52 -12.46 -8.84 15.40
C TRP A 52 -13.76 -8.94 14.61
N ALA A 53 -13.84 -9.85 13.64
CA ALA A 53 -15.04 -10.06 12.82
C ALA A 53 -16.31 -10.35 13.65
N PRO A 54 -16.26 -11.17 14.76
CA PRO A 54 -17.43 -11.38 15.62
C PRO A 54 -17.99 -10.10 16.25
N HIS A 55 -17.21 -9.01 16.25
CA HIS A 55 -17.61 -7.70 16.78
C HIS A 55 -18.01 -6.71 15.68
N ASN A 56 -18.25 -7.19 14.45
CA ASN A 56 -18.53 -6.33 13.28
C ASN A 56 -17.42 -5.30 12.99
N ILE A 57 -16.16 -5.67 13.27
CA ILE A 57 -15.00 -4.82 12.96
C ILE A 57 -14.25 -5.46 11.80
N ARG A 58 -14.13 -4.72 10.70
CA ARG A 58 -13.36 -5.12 9.53
C ARG A 58 -11.98 -4.44 9.56
N VAL A 59 -10.99 -5.12 9.00
CA VAL A 59 -9.64 -4.57 8.87
C VAL A 59 -9.11 -4.92 7.49
N ASN A 60 -8.75 -3.91 6.70
CA ASN A 60 -8.17 -4.08 5.38
C ASN A 60 -6.91 -3.22 5.23
N CYS A 61 -6.15 -3.50 4.20
CA CYS A 61 -4.99 -2.71 3.80
C CYS A 61 -5.18 -2.15 2.39
N ILE A 62 -4.59 -0.99 2.14
CA ILE A 62 -4.37 -0.47 0.79
C ILE A 62 -2.87 -0.38 0.57
N GLY A 63 -2.40 -0.96 -0.52
CA GLY A 63 -1.02 -0.94 -0.97
C GLY A 63 -0.85 -0.05 -2.20
N PRO A 64 -0.60 1.26 -2.03
CA PRO A 64 -0.37 2.15 -3.15
C PRO A 64 0.94 1.84 -3.86
N GLY A 65 0.98 2.06 -5.16
CA GLY A 65 2.20 2.16 -5.95
C GLY A 65 2.82 3.56 -5.88
N VAL A 66 3.25 4.06 -7.02
CA VAL A 66 3.82 5.42 -7.14
C VAL A 66 2.70 6.46 -7.11
N ILE A 67 2.50 7.10 -5.96
CA ILE A 67 1.49 8.13 -5.73
C ILE A 67 2.18 9.49 -5.58
N GLU A 68 1.79 10.44 -6.43
CA GLU A 68 2.32 11.80 -6.38
C GLU A 68 1.82 12.54 -5.13
N THR A 69 2.76 12.92 -4.28
CA THR A 69 2.51 13.62 -3.02
C THR A 69 3.62 14.65 -2.77
N GLU A 70 3.47 15.46 -1.73
CA GLU A 70 4.53 16.38 -1.29
C GLU A 70 5.85 15.65 -0.97
N GLY A 71 5.79 14.38 -0.55
CA GLY A 71 6.97 13.54 -0.32
C GLY A 71 7.86 13.34 -1.55
N PHE A 72 7.34 13.61 -2.74
CA PHE A 72 8.13 13.55 -3.97
C PHE A 72 9.26 14.58 -4.02
N ARG A 73 9.16 15.66 -3.26
CA ARG A 73 10.20 16.70 -3.17
C ARG A 73 11.55 16.18 -2.68
N MET A 74 11.58 15.00 -2.04
CA MET A 74 12.82 14.37 -1.57
C MET A 74 13.58 13.62 -2.68
N TYR A 75 12.96 13.38 -3.84
CA TYR A 75 13.58 12.67 -4.95
C TYR A 75 14.20 13.65 -5.95
N PRO A 76 15.33 13.29 -6.58
CA PRO A 76 15.91 14.07 -7.68
C PRO A 76 14.90 14.23 -8.82
N GLU A 77 14.94 15.37 -9.51
CA GLU A 77 14.02 15.68 -10.62
C GLU A 77 14.09 14.64 -11.74
N GLU A 78 15.27 14.11 -12.03
CA GLU A 78 15.46 13.03 -13.00
C GLU A 78 14.74 11.74 -12.62
N ALA A 79 14.69 11.39 -11.33
CA ALA A 79 13.94 10.25 -10.83
C ALA A 79 12.44 10.49 -10.96
N LEU A 80 11.96 11.70 -10.61
CA LEU A 80 10.56 12.09 -10.75
C LEU A 80 10.09 11.99 -12.20
N ALA A 81 10.93 12.39 -13.16
CA ALA A 81 10.63 12.30 -14.59
C ALA A 81 10.40 10.84 -15.06
N ARG A 82 10.94 9.86 -14.34
CA ARG A 82 10.84 8.42 -14.67
C ARG A 82 9.70 7.71 -13.96
N PHE A 83 9.14 8.25 -12.91
CA PHE A 83 8.14 7.57 -12.06
C PHE A 83 6.89 7.13 -12.82
N HIS A 84 6.49 7.85 -13.87
CA HIS A 84 5.39 7.41 -14.73
C HIS A 84 5.66 6.07 -15.46
N LYS A 85 6.95 5.65 -15.55
CA LYS A 85 7.33 4.37 -16.16
C LYS A 85 7.27 3.19 -15.19
N ALA A 86 6.98 3.44 -13.91
CA ALA A 86 6.97 2.40 -12.88
C ALA A 86 5.87 1.35 -13.08
N ASN A 87 4.84 1.66 -13.85
CA ASN A 87 3.70 0.78 -14.08
C ASN A 87 3.26 0.76 -15.55
N PRO A 88 2.52 -0.29 -15.98
CA PRO A 88 2.06 -0.42 -17.37
C PRO A 88 1.14 0.69 -17.85
N LEU A 89 0.37 1.33 -16.96
CA LEU A 89 -0.48 2.46 -17.32
C LEU A 89 0.34 3.72 -17.64
N LYS A 90 1.65 3.73 -17.33
CA LYS A 90 2.57 4.85 -17.57
C LYS A 90 2.10 6.17 -16.98
N MET A 91 1.54 6.12 -15.79
CA MET A 91 1.07 7.27 -15.06
C MET A 91 1.51 7.23 -13.60
N ARG A 92 1.45 8.36 -12.93
CA ARG A 92 1.55 8.43 -11.48
C ARG A 92 0.13 8.48 -10.92
N GLY A 93 -0.13 7.70 -9.88
CA GLY A 93 -1.34 7.87 -9.11
C GLY A 93 -1.28 9.17 -8.30
N ASN A 94 -2.40 9.58 -7.78
CA ASN A 94 -2.53 10.74 -6.90
C ASN A 94 -3.29 10.36 -5.61
N ALA A 95 -3.39 11.29 -4.68
CA ALA A 95 -4.03 11.03 -3.40
C ALA A 95 -5.52 10.65 -3.54
N TRP A 96 -6.21 11.13 -4.58
CA TRP A 96 -7.61 10.81 -4.82
C TRP A 96 -7.80 9.36 -5.25
N ASP A 97 -6.88 8.76 -6.01
CA ASP A 97 -6.95 7.34 -6.38
C ASP A 97 -6.99 6.45 -5.13
N VAL A 98 -6.25 6.83 -4.09
CA VAL A 98 -6.26 6.14 -2.80
C VAL A 98 -7.51 6.47 -1.99
N ALA A 99 -7.93 7.74 -1.97
CA ALA A 99 -9.10 8.19 -1.22
C ALA A 99 -10.39 7.55 -1.70
N GLU A 100 -10.59 7.41 -3.01
CA GLU A 100 -11.75 6.74 -3.61
C GLU A 100 -11.82 5.26 -3.20
N ALA A 101 -10.68 4.57 -3.16
CA ALA A 101 -10.64 3.19 -2.70
C ALA A 101 -10.96 3.08 -1.19
N ILE A 102 -10.51 4.02 -0.38
CA ILE A 102 -10.88 4.11 1.03
C ILE A 102 -12.40 4.31 1.15
N ALA A 103 -12.97 5.24 0.38
CA ALA A 103 -14.41 5.51 0.37
C ALA A 103 -15.20 4.27 -0.03
N TYR A 104 -14.77 3.54 -1.07
CA TYR A 104 -15.37 2.27 -1.47
C TYR A 104 -15.34 1.23 -0.35
N LEU A 105 -14.17 0.97 0.24
CA LEU A 105 -14.03 0.00 1.34
C LEU A 105 -14.85 0.38 2.58
N ALA A 106 -14.98 1.68 2.86
CA ALA A 106 -15.72 2.20 4.00
C ALA A 106 -17.25 2.18 3.78
N SER A 107 -17.67 2.18 2.52
CA SER A 107 -19.08 2.20 2.13
C SER A 107 -19.78 0.84 2.31
N PRO A 108 -21.12 0.77 2.19
CA PRO A 108 -21.87 -0.49 2.12
C PRO A 108 -21.41 -1.42 0.99
N ALA A 109 -20.86 -0.88 -0.11
CA ALA A 109 -20.34 -1.68 -1.22
C ALA A 109 -19.14 -2.54 -0.81
N GLY A 110 -18.31 -2.06 0.11
CA GLY A 110 -17.16 -2.79 0.65
C GLY A 110 -17.48 -3.73 1.83
N ARG A 111 -18.75 -3.87 2.22
CA ARG A 111 -19.16 -4.59 3.46
C ARG A 111 -18.69 -6.03 3.58
N PHE A 112 -18.41 -6.70 2.46
CA PHE A 112 -17.99 -8.10 2.41
C PHE A 112 -16.48 -8.28 2.19
N ILE A 113 -15.71 -7.19 2.29
CA ILE A 113 -14.24 -7.21 2.15
C ILE A 113 -13.64 -7.08 3.55
N ASN A 114 -12.87 -8.09 3.97
CA ASN A 114 -12.22 -8.15 5.28
C ASN A 114 -10.92 -8.94 5.20
N GLY A 115 -9.85 -8.43 5.80
CA GLY A 115 -8.52 -9.05 5.79
C GLY A 115 -7.77 -8.91 4.46
N ASP A 116 -8.25 -8.08 3.55
CA ASP A 116 -7.70 -7.95 2.21
C ASP A 116 -6.60 -6.87 2.10
N LEU A 117 -5.73 -7.05 1.12
CA LEU A 117 -4.76 -6.05 0.67
C LEU A 117 -5.15 -5.62 -0.74
N MET A 118 -5.81 -4.48 -0.85
CA MET A 118 -6.14 -3.87 -2.14
C MET A 118 -4.94 -3.11 -2.68
N ILE A 119 -4.41 -3.54 -3.81
CA ILE A 119 -3.30 -2.88 -4.50
C ILE A 119 -3.84 -1.82 -5.46
N ILE A 120 -3.28 -0.61 -5.37
CA ILE A 120 -3.62 0.55 -6.22
C ILE A 120 -2.31 1.11 -6.79
N ASP A 121 -1.84 0.52 -7.88
CA ASP A 121 -0.47 0.74 -8.36
C ASP A 121 -0.33 0.83 -9.89
N GLY A 122 -1.46 0.87 -10.61
CA GLY A 122 -1.45 0.90 -12.08
C GLY A 122 -0.87 -0.36 -12.73
N GLY A 123 -0.86 -1.49 -12.00
CA GLY A 123 -0.30 -2.75 -12.46
C GLY A 123 1.20 -2.91 -12.19
N GLN A 124 1.81 -2.07 -11.36
CA GLN A 124 3.23 -2.15 -11.03
C GLN A 124 3.63 -3.50 -10.41
N ALA A 125 2.77 -4.09 -9.58
CA ALA A 125 3.01 -5.40 -8.99
C ALA A 125 3.17 -6.50 -10.03
N GLN A 126 2.41 -6.45 -11.11
CA GLN A 126 2.40 -7.45 -12.16
C GLN A 126 3.50 -7.24 -13.19
N TRP A 127 3.65 -6.02 -13.68
CA TRP A 127 4.54 -5.71 -14.80
C TRP A 127 5.27 -4.36 -14.69
N GLY A 128 5.54 -3.91 -13.49
CA GLY A 128 6.21 -2.64 -13.26
C GLY A 128 7.72 -2.74 -13.16
N VAL A 129 8.37 -1.59 -13.26
CA VAL A 129 9.82 -1.45 -13.00
C VAL A 129 10.03 -1.42 -11.49
N ILE A 130 10.90 -2.30 -10.98
CA ILE A 130 11.22 -2.34 -9.53
C ILE A 130 12.19 -1.23 -9.10
N TRP A 131 12.80 -0.55 -10.06
CA TRP A 131 13.75 0.56 -9.85
C TRP A 131 13.21 1.87 -10.44
N PRO A 132 12.12 2.44 -9.95
CA PRO A 132 11.52 3.63 -10.55
C PRO A 132 12.43 4.86 -10.45
N ALA A 133 13.27 4.92 -9.43
CA ALA A 133 14.24 6.00 -9.22
C ALA A 133 15.58 5.79 -9.95
N GLY A 134 15.75 4.65 -10.61
CA GLY A 134 16.96 4.26 -11.31
C GLY A 134 17.56 2.97 -10.76
N MET A 135 18.15 2.17 -11.63
CA MET A 135 18.83 0.93 -11.26
C MET A 135 20.18 1.27 -10.62
N PRO A 136 20.55 0.69 -9.48
CA PRO A 136 21.88 0.86 -8.91
C PRO A 136 22.97 0.25 -9.82
N ASP A 137 24.14 0.86 -9.82
CA ASP A 137 25.27 0.44 -10.70
C ASP A 137 25.65 -1.03 -10.50
N TYR A 138 25.58 -1.54 -9.27
CA TYR A 138 25.90 -2.95 -8.98
C TYR A 138 24.89 -3.96 -9.58
N PHE A 139 23.80 -3.49 -10.19
CA PHE A 139 22.82 -4.30 -10.94
C PHE A 139 22.90 -4.06 -12.45
N SER A 140 23.72 -3.11 -12.90
CA SER A 140 23.97 -2.91 -14.32
C SER A 140 24.92 -3.98 -14.83
N GLU A 141 24.75 -4.39 -16.09
CA GLU A 141 25.66 -5.37 -16.72
C GLU A 141 27.11 -4.89 -16.75
N ASP A 142 27.31 -3.57 -16.71
CA ASP A 142 28.62 -2.93 -16.70
C ASP A 142 29.21 -2.75 -15.28
N GLY A 143 28.43 -3.01 -14.22
CA GLY A 143 28.82 -2.85 -12.82
C GLY A 143 29.41 -4.09 -12.15
N ALA A 144 29.60 -5.18 -12.89
CA ALA A 144 30.22 -6.42 -12.39
C ALA A 144 31.72 -6.39 -12.63
N ALA A 145 32.46 -5.71 -11.77
CA ALA A 145 33.93 -5.85 -11.68
C ALA A 145 34.33 -5.97 -10.21
#